data_4e553aa6e5cef42120ab7b72209d352d
#
_entry.id   4e553aa6e5cef42120ab7b72209d352d
#
_cell.length_a   1.000
_cell.length_b   1.000
_cell.length_c   1.000
_cell.angle_alpha   90.00
_cell.angle_beta   90.00
_cell.angle_gamma   90.00
#
_symmetry.space_group_name_H-M   'P 1'
#
loop_
_entity.id
_entity.type
_entity.pdbx_description
1 polymer ?
#
loop_
_entity_poly.entity_id
_entity_poly.type
_entity_poly.pdbx_seq_one_letter_code
_entity_poly.pdbx_strand_id
1 'polypeptide(L)'
;MQKLGVNVFFGTMERANAKLVDTILTSPLSKDYIKGVGFQWAGKGAIGTIHNQHIQLKLYESEQECGDGKNNWSYCKYTWDLMKHYFNNGVSAYMYWNISLSKDGMSRWGWRQNSLVTVDTTNRTYHYNYEYYLMKHLSHFVKPGAKMLRTTGNMLAFENLDGSVIVIIQNDSNVKKEVNMAIGTKLITATLPADSFNTIVL
;
A
#
# COMPACT_ATOMS: atom_id res chain seq x y z
N MET A 1 2.73 8.98 28.53
CA MET A 1 2.63 9.17 27.08
C MET A 1 1.74 10.35 26.66
N GLN A 2 0.61 10.59 27.32
CA GLN A 2 -0.26 11.76 27.01
C GLN A 2 0.47 13.12 27.01
N LYS A 3 1.49 13.28 27.85
CA LYS A 3 2.28 14.52 27.95
C LYS A 3 3.21 14.80 26.76
N LEU A 4 3.43 13.82 25.87
CA LEU A 4 4.37 13.95 24.75
C LEU A 4 3.70 14.31 23.43
N GLY A 5 2.37 14.36 23.36
CA GLY A 5 1.63 14.63 22.11
C GLY A 5 1.84 13.59 21.01
N VAL A 6 2.26 12.37 21.37
CA VAL A 6 2.58 11.28 20.42
C VAL A 6 1.39 10.33 20.31
N ASN A 7 1.00 9.98 19.08
CA ASN A 7 0.04 8.91 18.84
C ASN A 7 0.70 7.55 19.01
N VAL A 8 0.01 6.64 19.72
CA VAL A 8 0.46 5.26 19.92
C VAL A 8 -0.35 4.36 18.98
N PHE A 9 0.34 3.50 18.25
CA PHE A 9 -0.25 2.47 17.41
C PHE A 9 -0.01 1.09 18.02
N PHE A 10 -1.04 0.25 17.96
CA PHE A 10 -0.89 -1.15 18.32
C PHE A 10 -0.29 -1.93 17.14
N GLY A 11 0.64 -2.79 17.41
CA GLY A 11 1.30 -3.63 16.42
C GLY A 11 2.76 -3.22 16.22
N THR A 12 3.43 -3.75 15.24
CA THR A 12 2.89 -4.23 13.93
C THR A 12 2.26 -5.61 14.08
N MET A 13 1.02 -5.77 13.62
CA MET A 13 0.32 -7.04 13.66
C MET A 13 0.82 -7.94 12.53
N GLU A 14 1.58 -8.98 12.87
CA GLU A 14 2.13 -9.94 11.92
C GLU A 14 1.14 -11.06 11.58
N ARG A 15 0.28 -11.43 12.53
CA ARG A 15 -0.71 -12.51 12.40
C ARG A 15 -2.11 -11.98 12.69
N ALA A 16 -3.07 -12.35 11.85
CA ALA A 16 -4.43 -11.87 11.94
C ALA A 16 -5.09 -12.23 13.29
N ASN A 17 -5.35 -11.22 14.13
CA ASN A 17 -6.04 -11.41 15.39
C ASN A 17 -6.76 -10.10 15.81
N ALA A 18 -7.98 -9.89 15.34
CA ALA A 18 -8.77 -8.71 15.69
C ALA A 18 -9.11 -8.64 17.19
N LYS A 19 -9.25 -9.79 17.88
CA LYS A 19 -9.55 -9.83 19.33
C LYS A 19 -8.49 -9.16 20.19
N LEU A 20 -7.24 -9.12 19.75
CA LEU A 20 -6.19 -8.38 20.47
C LEU A 20 -6.46 -6.87 20.48
N VAL A 21 -7.00 -6.34 19.38
CA VAL A 21 -7.39 -4.93 19.30
C VAL A 21 -8.54 -4.64 20.26
N ASP A 22 -9.57 -5.49 20.28
CA ASP A 22 -10.69 -5.36 21.23
C ASP A 22 -10.19 -5.37 22.67
N THR A 23 -9.31 -6.32 23.01
CA THR A 23 -8.73 -6.43 24.35
C THR A 23 -8.01 -5.15 24.78
N ILE A 24 -7.23 -4.56 23.89
CA ILE A 24 -6.46 -3.34 24.17
C ILE A 24 -7.35 -2.10 24.28
N LEU A 25 -8.38 -2.01 23.45
CA LEU A 25 -9.31 -0.88 23.43
C LEU A 25 -10.32 -0.94 24.60
N THR A 26 -10.56 -2.10 25.19
CA THR A 26 -11.40 -2.25 26.38
C THR A 26 -10.63 -2.08 27.69
N SER A 27 -9.31 -2.23 27.68
CA SER A 27 -8.48 -2.08 28.86
C SER A 27 -8.41 -0.63 29.33
N PRO A 28 -8.72 -0.33 30.61
CA PRO A 28 -8.61 1.02 31.17
C PRO A 28 -7.19 1.61 31.08
N LEU A 29 -6.17 0.74 31.00
CA LEU A 29 -4.77 1.14 30.97
C LEU A 29 -4.28 1.61 29.58
N SER A 30 -4.99 1.23 28.50
CA SER A 30 -4.50 1.45 27.13
C SER A 30 -5.49 2.13 26.18
N LYS A 31 -6.79 2.00 26.41
CA LYS A 31 -7.85 2.47 25.48
C LYS A 31 -7.71 3.92 25.03
N ASP A 32 -7.29 4.81 25.92
CA ASP A 32 -7.19 6.24 25.63
C ASP A 32 -5.93 6.63 24.85
N TYR A 33 -4.96 5.72 24.78
CA TYR A 33 -3.66 5.96 24.14
C TYR A 33 -3.59 5.45 22.71
N ILE A 34 -4.29 4.35 22.40
CA ILE A 34 -4.24 3.72 21.08
C ILE A 34 -5.04 4.53 20.07
N LYS A 35 -4.37 4.99 19.03
CA LYS A 35 -4.95 5.81 17.95
C LYS A 35 -4.95 5.11 16.60
N GLY A 36 -4.35 3.93 16.51
CA GLY A 36 -4.32 3.16 15.28
C GLY A 36 -3.69 1.78 15.46
N VAL A 37 -3.65 1.04 14.35
CA VAL A 37 -3.07 -0.30 14.24
C VAL A 37 -2.14 -0.37 13.04
N GLY A 38 -0.95 -0.93 13.23
CA GLY A 38 -0.03 -1.29 12.16
C GLY A 38 -0.18 -2.76 11.78
N PHE A 39 -0.03 -3.06 10.49
CA PHE A 39 -0.13 -4.42 9.94
C PHE A 39 1.08 -4.76 9.10
N GLN A 40 1.45 -6.04 9.12
CA GLN A 40 2.41 -6.65 8.22
C GLN A 40 2.03 -8.11 7.95
N TRP A 41 2.56 -8.69 6.87
CA TRP A 41 2.43 -10.11 6.54
C TRP A 41 1.00 -10.66 6.66
N ALA A 42 0.82 -11.78 7.38
CA ALA A 42 -0.49 -12.39 7.57
C ALA A 42 -1.45 -11.53 8.40
N GLY A 43 -0.97 -10.51 9.11
CA GLY A 43 -1.80 -9.54 9.84
C GLY A 43 -2.82 -8.84 8.97
N LYS A 44 -2.54 -8.68 7.64
CA LYS A 44 -3.49 -8.16 6.65
C LYS A 44 -4.86 -8.85 6.67
N GLY A 45 -4.93 -10.11 7.10
CA GLY A 45 -6.20 -10.85 7.18
C GLY A 45 -7.17 -10.33 8.23
N ALA A 46 -6.72 -9.54 9.22
CA ALA A 46 -7.59 -8.95 10.24
C ALA A 46 -8.09 -7.54 9.88
N ILE A 47 -7.52 -6.90 8.85
CA ILE A 47 -7.70 -5.48 8.62
C ILE A 47 -9.16 -5.09 8.35
N GLY A 48 -9.88 -5.84 7.52
CA GLY A 48 -11.29 -5.57 7.22
C GLY A 48 -12.19 -5.67 8.45
N THR A 49 -11.95 -6.66 9.33
CA THR A 49 -12.68 -6.79 10.58
C THR A 49 -12.41 -5.61 11.49
N ILE A 50 -11.13 -5.24 11.68
CA ILE A 50 -10.75 -4.11 12.52
C ILE A 50 -11.29 -2.79 11.98
N HIS A 51 -11.21 -2.56 10.66
CA HIS A 51 -11.76 -1.38 10.02
C HIS A 51 -13.26 -1.21 10.30
N ASN A 52 -14.02 -2.29 10.13
CA ASN A 52 -15.47 -2.25 10.32
C ASN A 52 -15.89 -2.09 11.79
N GLN A 53 -15.14 -2.68 12.72
CA GLN A 53 -15.45 -2.62 14.15
C GLN A 53 -14.95 -1.34 14.82
N HIS A 54 -13.87 -0.75 14.33
CA HIS A 54 -13.15 0.36 14.94
C HIS A 54 -12.82 1.45 13.92
N ILE A 55 -13.84 2.00 13.28
CA ILE A 55 -13.74 3.00 12.19
C ILE A 55 -12.95 4.27 12.59
N GLN A 56 -12.84 4.54 13.89
CA GLN A 56 -12.09 5.69 14.43
C GLN A 56 -10.57 5.47 14.45
N LEU A 57 -10.11 4.23 14.31
CA LEU A 57 -8.67 3.92 14.32
C LEU A 57 -8.03 4.24 12.98
N LYS A 58 -6.83 4.81 13.02
CA LYS A 58 -5.96 4.87 11.83
C LYS A 58 -5.35 3.51 11.58
N LEU A 59 -5.38 3.05 10.34
CA LEU A 59 -4.80 1.78 9.93
C LEU A 59 -3.60 2.03 9.01
N TYR A 60 -2.48 1.38 9.30
CA TYR A 60 -1.25 1.49 8.52
C TYR A 60 -0.79 0.11 8.08
N GLU A 61 -0.51 -0.03 6.81
CA GLU A 61 0.41 -1.07 6.37
C GLU A 61 1.81 -0.55 6.73
N SER A 62 2.44 -1.17 7.72
CA SER A 62 3.67 -0.68 8.35
C SER A 62 4.93 -1.38 7.86
N GLU A 63 4.77 -2.52 7.19
CA GLU A 63 5.86 -3.27 6.58
C GLU A 63 5.33 -4.22 5.52
N GLN A 64 5.56 -3.90 4.24
CA GLN A 64 5.19 -4.79 3.15
C GLN A 64 6.00 -6.10 3.21
N GLU A 65 5.40 -7.18 2.70
CA GLU A 65 6.07 -8.45 2.50
C GLU A 65 7.31 -8.30 1.60
N CYS A 66 8.44 -8.79 2.07
CA CYS A 66 9.75 -8.48 1.47
C CYS A 66 10.08 -9.23 0.17
N GLY A 67 9.22 -10.14 -0.30
CA GLY A 67 9.45 -10.91 -1.52
C GLY A 67 10.58 -11.93 -1.43
N ASP A 68 11.06 -12.37 -2.60
CA ASP A 68 12.05 -13.43 -2.77
C ASP A 68 13.39 -12.95 -3.39
N GLY A 69 13.56 -11.64 -3.52
CA GLY A 69 14.76 -11.01 -4.08
C GLY A 69 14.84 -10.99 -5.59
N LYS A 70 13.85 -11.49 -6.31
CA LYS A 70 13.88 -11.48 -7.79
C LYS A 70 13.52 -10.14 -8.39
N ASN A 71 12.81 -9.29 -7.65
CA ASN A 71 12.35 -7.98 -8.12
C ASN A 71 11.63 -8.05 -9.48
N ASN A 72 10.87 -9.11 -9.73
CA ASN A 72 10.27 -9.40 -11.02
C ASN A 72 8.86 -8.81 -11.16
N TRP A 73 8.36 -8.76 -12.39
CA TRP A 73 7.04 -8.21 -12.70
C TRP A 73 5.89 -8.94 -12.01
N SER A 74 5.99 -10.25 -11.82
CA SER A 74 4.95 -11.03 -11.12
C SER A 74 4.81 -10.58 -9.67
N TYR A 75 5.93 -10.29 -9.00
CA TYR A 75 5.89 -9.78 -7.63
C TYR A 75 5.38 -8.34 -7.57
N CYS A 76 5.69 -7.51 -8.56
CA CYS A 76 5.11 -6.18 -8.67
C CYS A 76 3.58 -6.23 -8.79
N LYS A 77 3.03 -7.16 -9.57
CA LYS A 77 1.58 -7.40 -9.62
C LYS A 77 1.00 -7.86 -8.28
N TYR A 78 1.70 -8.73 -7.57
CA TYR A 78 1.31 -9.11 -6.20
C TYR A 78 1.33 -7.91 -5.24
N THR A 79 2.33 -7.04 -5.32
CA THR A 79 2.38 -5.79 -4.56
C THR A 79 1.16 -4.90 -4.85
N TRP A 80 0.73 -4.81 -6.11
CA TRP A 80 -0.50 -4.11 -6.46
C TRP A 80 -1.74 -4.72 -5.79
N ASP A 81 -1.85 -6.05 -5.75
CA ASP A 81 -2.95 -6.72 -5.05
C ASP A 81 -2.93 -6.45 -3.55
N LEU A 82 -1.75 -6.42 -2.93
CA LEU A 82 -1.59 -5.98 -1.54
C LEU A 82 -2.06 -4.53 -1.34
N MET A 83 -1.63 -3.60 -2.18
CA MET A 83 -2.05 -2.20 -2.10
C MET A 83 -3.57 -2.07 -2.19
N LYS A 84 -4.21 -2.74 -3.16
CA LYS A 84 -5.68 -2.75 -3.28
C LYS A 84 -6.34 -3.32 -2.03
N HIS A 85 -5.81 -4.43 -1.50
CA HIS A 85 -6.33 -5.02 -0.28
C HIS A 85 -6.28 -4.04 0.89
N TYR A 86 -5.13 -3.42 1.12
CA TYR A 86 -4.94 -2.50 2.23
C TYR A 86 -5.79 -1.23 2.09
N PHE A 87 -5.73 -0.56 0.94
CA PHE A 87 -6.48 0.68 0.74
C PHE A 87 -7.99 0.46 0.76
N ASN A 88 -8.51 -0.60 0.14
CA ASN A 88 -9.93 -0.94 0.18
C ASN A 88 -10.44 -1.29 1.59
N ASN A 89 -9.55 -1.57 2.52
CA ASN A 89 -9.84 -1.82 3.94
C ASN A 89 -9.44 -0.65 4.84
N GLY A 90 -9.35 0.58 4.31
CA GLY A 90 -9.22 1.81 5.09
C GLY A 90 -7.82 2.16 5.57
N VAL A 91 -6.77 1.57 5.01
CA VAL A 91 -5.40 1.98 5.30
C VAL A 91 -5.14 3.40 4.83
N SER A 92 -4.52 4.20 5.68
CA SER A 92 -4.16 5.60 5.41
C SER A 92 -2.66 5.84 5.21
N ALA A 93 -1.82 4.81 5.35
CA ALA A 93 -0.40 4.84 5.02
C ALA A 93 0.08 3.44 4.60
N TYR A 94 0.92 3.38 3.58
CA TYR A 94 1.50 2.17 3.01
C TYR A 94 3.03 2.30 2.96
N MET A 95 3.78 1.40 3.63
CA MET A 95 5.22 1.47 3.77
C MET A 95 5.89 0.28 3.09
N TYR A 96 6.60 0.55 2.00
CA TYR A 96 7.32 -0.49 1.27
C TYR A 96 8.59 -0.94 2.01
N TRP A 97 8.80 -2.21 2.11
CA TRP A 97 10.01 -2.86 2.60
C TRP A 97 10.68 -3.67 1.49
N ASN A 98 11.91 -3.33 1.04
CA ASN A 98 12.91 -2.34 1.45
C ASN A 98 13.05 -1.22 0.40
N ILE A 99 13.54 -0.02 0.81
CA ILE A 99 13.81 1.06 -0.14
C ILE A 99 14.98 0.71 -1.05
N SER A 100 16.12 0.27 -0.49
CA SER A 100 17.29 -0.10 -1.28
C SER A 100 18.05 -1.27 -0.67
N LEU A 101 18.51 -2.18 -1.52
CA LEU A 101 19.36 -3.30 -1.14
C LEU A 101 20.49 -3.46 -2.15
N SER A 102 21.60 -4.08 -1.72
CA SER A 102 22.62 -4.56 -2.66
C SER A 102 22.01 -5.61 -3.58
N LYS A 103 22.59 -5.81 -4.75
CA LYS A 103 22.13 -6.82 -5.74
C LYS A 103 22.05 -8.25 -5.18
N ASP A 104 22.76 -8.52 -4.10
CA ASP A 104 22.74 -9.81 -3.41
C ASP A 104 21.80 -9.83 -2.21
N GLY A 105 21.03 -8.78 -2.01
CA GLY A 105 20.11 -8.45 -0.94
C GLY A 105 19.66 -9.61 -0.05
N MET A 106 20.55 -10.03 0.85
CA MET A 106 20.30 -11.12 1.79
C MET A 106 19.95 -10.54 3.16
N SER A 107 18.85 -10.98 3.75
CA SER A 107 18.53 -10.62 5.13
C SER A 107 19.50 -11.31 6.10
N ARG A 108 19.58 -10.77 7.33
CA ARG A 108 20.34 -11.42 8.40
C ARG A 108 19.85 -12.83 8.77
N TRP A 109 18.63 -13.19 8.35
CA TRP A 109 18.04 -14.52 8.56
C TRP A 109 18.22 -15.46 7.38
N GLY A 110 18.97 -15.06 6.33
CA GLY A 110 19.40 -15.94 5.26
C GLY A 110 18.45 -16.04 4.06
N TRP A 111 17.48 -15.15 3.89
CA TRP A 111 16.67 -15.12 2.66
C TRP A 111 16.84 -13.81 1.88
N ARG A 112 16.64 -13.89 0.58
CA ARG A 112 16.68 -12.73 -0.31
C ARG A 112 15.40 -11.92 -0.18
N GLN A 113 15.53 -10.61 -0.42
CA GLN A 113 14.44 -9.66 -0.32
C GLN A 113 14.37 -8.75 -1.54
N ASN A 114 13.16 -8.32 -1.88
CA ASN A 114 12.94 -7.31 -2.89
C ASN A 114 13.26 -5.91 -2.35
N SER A 115 13.50 -4.96 -3.25
CA SER A 115 13.72 -3.56 -2.93
C SER A 115 13.18 -2.67 -4.04
N LEU A 116 12.93 -1.39 -3.73
CA LEU A 116 12.60 -0.41 -4.77
C LEU A 116 13.81 -0.11 -5.65
N VAL A 117 15.01 -0.12 -5.06
CA VAL A 117 16.27 0.17 -5.74
C VAL A 117 17.27 -0.92 -5.45
N THR A 118 17.85 -1.50 -6.50
CA THR A 118 18.97 -2.44 -6.38
C THR A 118 20.28 -1.69 -6.64
N VAL A 119 21.23 -1.83 -5.70
CA VAL A 119 22.54 -1.20 -5.78
C VAL A 119 23.62 -2.26 -6.10
N ASP A 120 24.37 -2.05 -7.16
CA ASP A 120 25.56 -2.82 -7.47
C ASP A 120 26.81 -2.09 -6.94
N THR A 121 27.27 -2.51 -5.78
CA THR A 121 28.43 -1.90 -5.11
C THR A 121 29.74 -2.18 -5.84
N THR A 122 29.83 -3.25 -6.61
CA THR A 122 31.01 -3.61 -7.40
C THR A 122 31.20 -2.66 -8.58
N ASN A 123 30.11 -2.42 -9.33
CA ASN A 123 30.12 -1.55 -10.50
C ASN A 123 29.77 -0.09 -10.18
N ARG A 124 29.42 0.21 -8.91
CA ARG A 124 28.99 1.53 -8.45
C ARG A 124 27.79 2.08 -9.26
N THR A 125 26.83 1.21 -9.55
CA THR A 125 25.62 1.52 -10.29
C THR A 125 24.37 1.17 -9.47
N TYR A 126 23.23 1.66 -9.88
CA TYR A 126 21.95 1.25 -9.33
C TYR A 126 20.88 1.20 -10.43
N HIS A 127 19.81 0.49 -10.16
CA HIS A 127 18.61 0.49 -11.01
C HIS A 127 17.35 0.50 -10.17
N TYR A 128 16.29 1.07 -10.72
CA TYR A 128 14.96 1.06 -10.15
C TYR A 128 14.24 -0.22 -10.57
N ASN A 129 13.68 -0.93 -9.58
CA ASN A 129 12.88 -2.13 -9.82
C ASN A 129 11.42 -1.77 -10.18
N TYR A 130 10.63 -2.74 -10.59
CA TYR A 130 9.23 -2.51 -10.99
C TYR A 130 8.40 -1.88 -9.87
N GLU A 131 8.59 -2.30 -8.64
CA GLU A 131 7.86 -1.78 -7.48
C GLU A 131 8.20 -0.30 -7.18
N TYR A 132 9.38 0.18 -7.57
CA TYR A 132 9.68 1.62 -7.51
C TYR A 132 8.69 2.42 -8.35
N TYR A 133 8.43 1.97 -9.57
CA TYR A 133 7.50 2.64 -10.47
C TYR A 133 6.07 2.47 -10.00
N LEU A 134 5.69 1.29 -9.47
CA LEU A 134 4.39 1.08 -8.87
C LEU A 134 4.16 2.01 -7.67
N MET A 135 5.12 2.12 -6.75
CA MET A 135 5.05 3.06 -5.63
C MET A 135 4.93 4.50 -6.11
N LYS A 136 5.61 4.85 -7.20
CA LYS A 136 5.57 6.19 -7.81
C LYS A 136 4.17 6.54 -8.32
N HIS A 137 3.39 5.60 -8.85
CA HIS A 137 2.01 5.84 -9.24
C HIS A 137 1.15 6.37 -8.07
N LEU A 138 1.41 5.92 -6.85
CA LEU A 138 0.76 6.42 -5.64
C LEU A 138 1.47 7.66 -5.09
N SER A 139 2.74 7.52 -4.70
CA SER A 139 3.46 8.52 -3.91
C SER A 139 3.69 9.86 -4.64
N HIS A 140 3.72 9.86 -5.97
CA HIS A 140 3.89 11.09 -6.76
C HIS A 140 2.57 11.84 -6.96
N PHE A 141 1.48 11.14 -7.18
CA PHE A 141 0.20 11.73 -7.60
C PHE A 141 -0.78 11.90 -6.45
N VAL A 142 -0.84 10.94 -5.51
CA VAL A 142 -1.74 11.01 -4.35
C VAL A 142 -1.06 11.81 -3.25
N LYS A 143 -1.68 12.92 -2.84
CA LYS A 143 -1.10 13.85 -1.86
C LYS A 143 -1.58 13.55 -0.44
N PRO A 144 -0.80 13.90 0.60
CA PRO A 144 -1.27 13.80 1.97
C PRO A 144 -2.62 14.52 2.16
N GLY A 145 -3.58 13.83 2.77
CA GLY A 145 -4.94 14.33 2.95
C GLY A 145 -5.90 13.96 1.83
N ALA A 146 -5.45 13.28 0.77
CA ALA A 146 -6.33 12.75 -0.27
C ALA A 146 -7.36 11.77 0.31
N LYS A 147 -8.56 11.76 -0.27
CA LYS A 147 -9.64 10.84 0.09
C LYS A 147 -9.71 9.71 -0.93
N MET A 148 -9.71 8.48 -0.46
CA MET A 148 -9.96 7.35 -1.34
C MET A 148 -11.40 7.35 -1.82
N LEU A 149 -11.59 7.15 -3.11
CA LEU A 149 -12.90 6.99 -3.76
C LEU A 149 -13.21 5.50 -3.92
N ARG A 150 -14.49 5.15 -3.81
CA ARG A 150 -14.94 3.79 -4.09
C ARG A 150 -14.79 3.50 -5.59
N THR A 151 -14.16 2.41 -5.93
CA THR A 151 -13.95 1.96 -7.30
C THR A 151 -14.49 0.55 -7.54
N THR A 152 -14.64 0.20 -8.81
CA THR A 152 -14.91 -1.17 -9.26
C THR A 152 -13.78 -1.62 -10.18
N GLY A 153 -13.52 -2.92 -10.21
CA GLY A 153 -12.48 -3.48 -11.07
C GLY A 153 -11.05 -3.34 -10.50
N ASN A 154 -10.06 -3.38 -11.39
CA ASN A 154 -8.64 -3.45 -11.03
C ASN A 154 -8.00 -2.05 -10.95
N MET A 155 -8.55 -1.20 -10.07
CA MET A 155 -8.10 0.20 -9.90
C MET A 155 -8.22 0.69 -8.47
N LEU A 156 -7.49 1.76 -8.17
CA LEU A 156 -7.64 2.61 -7.00
C LEU A 156 -7.89 4.05 -7.49
N ALA A 157 -8.70 4.80 -6.77
CA ALA A 157 -8.92 6.21 -7.09
C ALA A 157 -8.91 7.06 -5.81
N PHE A 158 -8.38 8.28 -5.95
CA PHE A 158 -8.22 9.23 -4.85
C PHE A 158 -8.59 10.64 -5.32
N GLU A 159 -9.19 11.41 -4.44
CA GLU A 159 -9.43 12.84 -4.61
C GLU A 159 -8.44 13.61 -3.72
N ASN A 160 -7.57 14.38 -4.32
CA ASN A 160 -6.64 15.27 -3.64
C ASN A 160 -7.38 16.48 -3.06
N LEU A 161 -6.73 17.20 -2.14
CA LEU A 161 -7.30 18.42 -1.53
C LEU A 161 -7.52 19.56 -2.52
N ASP A 162 -6.83 19.57 -3.65
CA ASP A 162 -7.00 20.53 -4.74
C ASP A 162 -8.14 20.17 -5.72
N GLY A 163 -8.84 19.07 -5.44
CA GLY A 163 -9.95 18.58 -6.26
C GLY A 163 -9.51 17.69 -7.44
N SER A 164 -8.22 17.52 -7.69
CA SER A 164 -7.74 16.59 -8.71
C SER A 164 -8.08 15.14 -8.34
N VAL A 165 -8.58 14.37 -9.30
CA VAL A 165 -8.87 12.94 -9.14
C VAL A 165 -7.78 12.12 -9.78
N ILE A 166 -7.17 11.23 -8.98
CA ILE A 166 -6.11 10.34 -9.40
C ILE A 166 -6.68 8.94 -9.52
N VAL A 167 -6.63 8.35 -10.71
CA VAL A 167 -7.02 6.95 -10.94
C VAL A 167 -5.77 6.16 -11.31
N ILE A 168 -5.48 5.13 -10.52
CA ILE A 168 -4.39 4.18 -10.80
C ILE A 168 -5.05 2.88 -11.21
N ILE A 169 -4.74 2.40 -12.41
CA ILE A 169 -5.41 1.24 -13.01
C ILE A 169 -4.39 0.28 -13.62
N GLN A 170 -4.60 -0.99 -13.41
CA GLN A 170 -3.84 -2.05 -14.05
C GLN A 170 -4.59 -2.61 -15.27
N ASN A 171 -3.89 -2.74 -16.38
CA ASN A 171 -4.24 -3.66 -17.44
C ASN A 171 -3.39 -4.92 -17.27
N ASP A 172 -3.98 -5.99 -16.77
CA ASP A 172 -3.34 -7.29 -16.52
C ASP A 172 -3.39 -8.24 -17.72
N SER A 173 -3.99 -7.79 -18.84
CA SER A 173 -4.05 -8.57 -20.07
C SER A 173 -2.84 -8.35 -20.96
N ASN A 174 -2.55 -9.30 -21.83
CA ASN A 174 -1.45 -9.24 -22.80
C ASN A 174 -1.75 -8.41 -24.06
N VAL A 175 -2.88 -7.69 -24.07
CA VAL A 175 -3.30 -6.81 -25.17
C VAL A 175 -3.64 -5.42 -24.67
N LYS A 176 -3.51 -4.45 -25.58
CA LYS A 176 -3.99 -3.09 -25.37
C LYS A 176 -5.49 -3.08 -25.09
N LYS A 177 -5.94 -2.32 -24.10
CA LYS A 177 -7.34 -2.29 -23.66
C LYS A 177 -7.86 -0.87 -23.59
N GLU A 178 -9.04 -0.65 -24.11
CA GLU A 178 -9.78 0.58 -23.90
C GLU A 178 -10.67 0.41 -22.65
N VAL A 179 -10.67 1.41 -21.78
CA VAL A 179 -11.49 1.44 -20.58
C VAL A 179 -12.31 2.72 -20.54
N ASN A 180 -13.58 2.59 -20.19
CA ASN A 180 -14.50 3.71 -19.98
C ASN A 180 -14.74 3.86 -18.48
N MET A 181 -14.52 5.06 -17.94
CA MET A 181 -14.68 5.39 -16.53
C MET A 181 -15.69 6.51 -16.38
N ALA A 182 -16.67 6.32 -15.49
CA ALA A 182 -17.59 7.37 -15.08
C ALA A 182 -17.13 7.99 -13.77
N ILE A 183 -16.94 9.30 -13.74
CA ILE A 183 -16.55 10.08 -12.55
C ILE A 183 -17.54 11.23 -12.41
N GLY A 184 -18.47 11.12 -11.47
CA GLY A 184 -19.61 12.01 -11.39
C GLY A 184 -20.42 11.95 -12.69
N THR A 185 -20.58 13.08 -13.37
CA THR A 185 -21.28 13.18 -14.66
C THR A 185 -20.37 13.05 -15.88
N LYS A 186 -19.06 12.93 -15.69
CA LYS A 186 -18.08 12.82 -16.77
C LYS A 186 -17.82 11.39 -17.16
N LEU A 187 -17.81 11.09 -18.45
CA LEU A 187 -17.34 9.83 -19.01
C LEU A 187 -15.96 10.06 -19.65
N ILE A 188 -15.01 9.22 -19.28
CA ILE A 188 -13.62 9.32 -19.73
C ILE A 188 -13.23 8.00 -20.35
N THR A 189 -12.66 8.05 -21.56
CA THR A 189 -12.10 6.89 -22.24
C THR A 189 -10.58 6.98 -22.19
N ALA A 190 -9.93 5.91 -21.78
CA ALA A 190 -8.49 5.80 -21.79
C ALA A 190 -8.05 4.48 -22.43
N THR A 191 -6.93 4.53 -23.13
CA THR A 191 -6.31 3.36 -23.70
C THR A 191 -5.10 2.94 -22.86
N LEU A 192 -5.14 1.73 -22.32
CA LEU A 192 -4.11 1.16 -21.49
C LEU A 192 -3.23 0.21 -22.32
N PRO A 193 -1.90 0.36 -22.30
CA PRO A 193 -0.98 -0.63 -22.87
C PRO A 193 -1.21 -2.02 -22.28
N ALA A 194 -0.76 -3.05 -22.95
CA ALA A 194 -0.76 -4.42 -22.43
C ALA A 194 0.12 -4.52 -21.18
N ASP A 195 -0.30 -5.33 -20.20
CA ASP A 195 0.43 -5.70 -18.97
C ASP A 195 1.11 -4.48 -18.31
N SER A 196 0.32 -3.48 -17.94
CA SER A 196 0.80 -2.17 -17.49
C SER A 196 0.05 -1.60 -16.30
N PHE A 197 0.73 -0.76 -15.52
CA PHE A 197 0.11 0.16 -14.58
C PHE A 197 0.01 1.56 -15.19
N ASN A 198 -1.08 2.24 -14.95
CA ASN A 198 -1.35 3.54 -15.56
C ASN A 198 -1.93 4.49 -14.51
N THR A 199 -1.52 5.75 -14.55
CA THR A 199 -2.15 6.83 -13.77
C THR A 199 -2.87 7.78 -14.69
N ILE A 200 -4.11 8.09 -14.35
CA ILE A 200 -4.95 9.10 -15.03
C ILE A 200 -5.19 10.21 -14.02
N VAL A 201 -4.90 11.43 -14.43
CA VAL A 201 -5.08 12.64 -13.62
C VAL A 201 -6.19 13.48 -14.24
N LEU A 202 -7.18 13.88 -13.44
CA LEU A 202 -8.40 14.55 -13.86
C LEU A 202 -8.66 15.80 -13.02
#